data_5d9375ca7e0e9d7dd55384a44526757b
#
_entry.id   5d9375ca7e0e9d7dd55384a44526757b
#
_cell.length_a   1.000
_cell.length_b   1.000
_cell.length_c   1.000
_cell.angle_alpha   90.00
_cell.angle_beta   90.00
_cell.angle_gamma   90.00
#
_symmetry.space_group_name_H-M   'P 1'
#
loop_
_entity.id
_entity.type
_entity.pdbx_description
1 polymer ?
#
loop_
_entity_poly.entity_id
_entity_poly.type
_entity_poly.pdbx_seq_one_letter_code
_entity_poly.pdbx_strand_id
1 'polypeptide(L)' 'MTEDLYTTKRSLELEWQQEHLKEGRYTLHMGHIDKKIQEVVKEIIAKEFEEQTLQTKIADAKAEVSIAT' A
#
# COMPACT_ATOMS: atom_id res chain seq x y z
N MET A 1 4.49 4.30 11.49
CA MET A 1 4.53 4.71 10.23
C MET A 1 4.13 3.67 9.21
N THR A 2 4.74 3.62 8.02
CA THR A 2 4.30 2.65 7.01
C THR A 2 4.52 1.20 7.41
N GLU A 3 5.45 0.92 8.31
CA GLU A 3 5.74 -0.44 8.77
C GLU A 3 4.53 -1.10 9.41
N ASP A 4 3.75 -0.35 10.21
CA ASP A 4 2.54 -0.88 10.83
C ASP A 4 1.48 -1.22 9.78
N LEU A 5 1.39 -0.42 8.72
CA LEU A 5 0.47 -0.67 7.63
C LEU A 5 0.84 -1.94 6.86
N TYR A 6 2.12 -2.15 6.60
CA TYR A 6 2.59 -3.38 5.95
C TYR A 6 2.32 -4.60 6.81
N THR A 7 2.53 -4.51 8.11
CA THR A 7 2.23 -5.60 9.03
C THR A 7 0.74 -5.93 9.02
N THR A 8 -0.11 -4.91 9.07
CA THR A 8 -1.56 -5.08 8.99
C THR A 8 -1.98 -5.74 7.68
N LYS A 9 -1.43 -5.27 6.56
CA LYS A 9 -1.68 -5.84 5.24
C LYS A 9 -1.32 -7.32 5.21
N ARG A 10 -0.15 -7.66 5.71
CA ARG A 10 0.33 -9.04 5.72
C ARG A 10 -0.57 -9.94 6.56
N SER A 11 -1.00 -9.45 7.72
CA SER A 11 -1.93 -10.19 8.58
C SER A 11 -3.25 -10.45 7.87
N LEU A 12 -3.78 -9.47 7.18
CA LEU A 12 -5.02 -9.62 6.41
C LEU A 12 -4.85 -10.61 5.26
N GLU A 13 -3.72 -10.57 4.56
CA GLU A 13 -3.43 -11.50 3.47
C GLU A 13 -3.33 -12.94 3.97
N LEU A 14 -2.70 -13.14 5.12
CA LEU A 14 -2.62 -14.47 5.73
C LEU A 14 -4.00 -14.98 6.14
N GLU A 15 -4.81 -14.12 6.72
CA GLU A 15 -6.18 -14.46 7.10
C GLU A 15 -7.00 -14.85 5.88
N TRP A 16 -6.87 -14.10 4.79
CA TRP A 16 -7.51 -14.41 3.52
C TRP A 16 -7.08 -15.77 2.98
N GLN A 17 -5.77 -16.06 2.98
CA GLN A 17 -5.23 -17.32 2.51
C GLN A 17 -5.73 -18.50 3.34
N GLN A 18 -5.75 -18.35 4.65
CA GLN A 18 -6.25 -19.39 5.54
C GLN A 18 -7.72 -19.70 5.29
N GLU A 19 -8.53 -18.66 5.10
CA GLU A 19 -9.93 -18.83 4.79
C GLU A 19 -10.12 -19.52 3.43
N HIS A 20 -9.35 -19.14 2.43
CA HIS A 20 -9.39 -19.73 1.11
C HIS A 20 -9.03 -21.22 1.15
N LEU A 21 -7.98 -21.56 1.90
CA LEU A 21 -7.56 -22.95 2.04
C LEU A 21 -8.62 -23.78 2.78
N LYS A 22 -9.28 -23.18 3.76
CA LYS A 22 -10.28 -23.85 4.56
C LYS A 22 -11.55 -24.10 3.77
N GLU A 23 -12.04 -23.07 3.06
CA GLU A 23 -13.32 -23.13 2.35
C GLU A 23 -13.21 -23.65 0.93
N GLY A 24 -12.03 -23.53 0.32
CA GLY A 24 -11.78 -23.94 -1.06
C GLY A 24 -12.50 -23.08 -2.09
N ARG A 25 -13.05 -21.95 -1.68
CA ARG A 25 -13.78 -21.03 -2.56
C ARG A 25 -13.76 -19.63 -1.98
N TYR A 26 -14.15 -18.65 -2.79
CA TYR A 26 -14.28 -17.27 -2.35
C TYR A 26 -15.52 -17.10 -1.49
N THR A 27 -15.39 -16.58 -0.28
CA THR A 27 -16.50 -16.37 0.65
C THR A 27 -16.73 -14.89 0.89
N LEU A 28 -17.88 -14.56 1.49
CA LEU A 28 -18.19 -13.18 1.87
C LEU A 28 -17.15 -12.63 2.86
N HIS A 29 -16.68 -13.48 3.76
CA HIS A 29 -15.65 -13.11 4.71
C HIS A 29 -14.36 -12.68 3.99
N MET A 30 -13.98 -13.41 2.95
CA MET A 30 -12.83 -13.06 2.11
C MET A 30 -13.04 -11.72 1.41
N GLY A 31 -14.26 -11.43 0.97
CA GLY A 31 -14.61 -10.13 0.40
C GLY A 31 -14.41 -8.99 1.38
N HIS A 32 -14.76 -9.18 2.65
CA HIS A 32 -14.53 -8.19 3.69
C HIS A 32 -13.03 -7.98 3.95
N ILE A 33 -12.28 -9.07 3.96
CA ILE A 33 -10.82 -9.00 4.12
C ILE A 33 -10.20 -8.25 2.94
N ASP A 34 -10.63 -8.56 1.72
CA ASP A 34 -10.16 -7.85 0.51
C ASP A 34 -10.39 -6.35 0.60
N LYS A 35 -11.57 -5.94 1.06
CA LYS A 35 -11.88 -4.53 1.25
C LYS A 35 -10.92 -3.86 2.22
N LYS A 36 -10.64 -4.52 3.33
CA LYS A 36 -9.70 -4.02 4.33
C LYS A 36 -8.29 -3.92 3.77
N ILE A 37 -7.88 -4.93 3.00
CA ILE A 37 -6.56 -4.92 2.34
C ILE A 37 -6.46 -3.73 1.39
N GLN A 38 -7.49 -3.48 0.58
CA GLN A 38 -7.50 -2.34 -0.34
C GLN A 38 -7.41 -1.01 0.39
N GLU A 39 -8.10 -0.86 1.50
CA GLU A 39 -8.02 0.35 2.32
C GLU A 39 -6.62 0.57 2.88
N VAL A 40 -5.99 -0.50 3.38
CA VAL A 40 -4.62 -0.43 3.88
C VAL A 40 -3.65 -0.10 2.75
N VAL A 41 -3.81 -0.72 1.58
CA VAL A 41 -2.98 -0.43 0.41
C VAL A 41 -3.12 1.02 -0.01
N LYS A 42 -4.32 1.57 -0.01
CA LYS A 42 -4.54 2.99 -0.32
C LYS A 42 -3.81 3.90 0.65
N GLU A 43 -3.83 3.58 1.93
CA GLU A 43 -3.10 4.34 2.94
C GLU A 43 -1.59 4.26 2.74
N ILE A 44 -1.08 3.06 2.43
CA ILE A 44 0.34 2.87 2.13
C ILE A 44 0.74 3.72 0.93
N ILE A 45 -0.02 3.65 -0.15
CA ILE A 45 0.25 4.42 -1.37
C ILE A 45 0.23 5.91 -1.07
N ALA A 46 -0.76 6.38 -0.32
CA ALA A 46 -0.87 7.79 0.03
C ALA A 46 0.35 8.28 0.82
N LYS A 47 0.79 7.51 1.80
CA LYS A 47 1.95 7.89 2.63
C LYS A 47 3.24 7.83 1.85
N GLU A 48 3.46 6.78 1.07
CA GLU A 48 4.65 6.65 0.23
C GLU A 48 4.67 7.71 -0.86
N PHE A 49 3.50 8.03 -1.42
CA PHE A 49 3.39 9.08 -2.43
C PHE A 49 3.75 10.44 -1.84
N GLU A 50 3.34 10.75 -0.61
CA GLU A 50 3.73 11.98 0.06
C GLU A 50 5.24 12.09 0.20
N GLU A 51 5.89 11.03 0.66
CA GLU A 51 7.34 11.00 0.80
C GLU A 51 8.04 11.15 -0.55
N GLN A 52 7.58 10.42 -1.54
CA GLN A 52 8.12 10.49 -2.89
C GLN A 52 7.91 11.85 -3.54
N THR A 53 6.74 12.46 -3.31
CA THR A 53 6.45 13.78 -3.86
C THR A 53 7.42 14.82 -3.32
N LEU A 54 7.74 14.79 -2.03
CA LEU A 54 8.71 15.70 -1.44
C LEU A 54 10.10 15.49 -2.04
N GLN A 55 10.53 14.23 -2.18
CA GLN A 55 11.81 13.90 -2.79
C GLN A 55 11.85 14.27 -4.27
N THR A 56 10.76 14.01 -4.99
CA THR A 56 10.65 14.34 -6.41
C THR A 56 10.70 15.84 -6.64
N LYS A 57 10.05 16.63 -5.80
CA LYS A 57 10.11 18.09 -5.91
C LYS A 57 11.53 18.62 -5.76
N ILE A 58 12.28 18.07 -4.83
CA ILE A 58 13.69 18.45 -4.63
C ILE A 58 14.52 18.04 -5.85
N ALA A 59 14.31 16.83 -6.37
CA ALA A 59 15.01 16.34 -7.54
C ALA A 59 14.65 17.13 -8.79
N ASP A 60 13.38 17.46 -8.97
CA ASP A 60 12.90 18.25 -10.10
C ASP A 60 13.47 19.66 -10.07
N ALA A 61 13.51 20.27 -8.89
CA ALA A 61 14.10 21.60 -8.72
C ALA A 61 15.59 21.60 -9.12
N LYS A 62 16.31 20.57 -8.71
CA LYS A 62 17.73 20.41 -9.10
C LYS A 62 17.87 20.17 -10.59
N ALA A 63 17.00 19.35 -11.18
CA ALA A 63 17.01 19.07 -12.60
C ALA A 63 16.71 20.32 -13.42
N GLU A 64 15.76 21.14 -13.00
CA GLU A 64 15.43 22.40 -13.66
C GLU A 64 16.61 23.35 -13.63
N VAL A 65 17.29 23.47 -12.52
CA VAL A 65 18.48 24.31 -12.39
C VAL A 65 19.56 23.80 -13.34
N SER A 66 19.75 22.48 -13.44
CA SER A 66 20.72 21.91 -14.37
C SER A 66 20.39 22.19 -15.81
N ILE A 67 19.11 22.11 -16.16
CA ILE A 67 18.65 22.36 -17.55
C ILE A 67 18.74 23.86 -17.87
N ALA A 68 18.49 24.73 -16.91
CA ALA A 68 18.54 26.16 -17.09
C ALA A 68 19.97 26.68 -17.33
N THR A 69 20.95 25.95 -16.86
CA THR A 69 22.35 26.29 -17.07
C THR A 69 22.92 25.59 -18.30
#